data_ce87a1805610e3352b76ad760e12fb62
#
_entry.id   ce87a1805610e3352b76ad760e12fb62
#
_cell.length_a   1.000
_cell.length_b   1.000
_cell.length_c   1.000
_cell.angle_alpha   90.00
_cell.angle_beta   90.00
_cell.angle_gamma   90.00
#
_symmetry.space_group_name_H-M   'P 1'
#
loop_
_entity.id
_entity.type
_entity.pdbx_description
1 polymer ?
#
loop_
_entity_poly.entity_id
_entity_poly.type
_entity_poly.pdbx_seq_one_letter_code
_entity_poly.pdbx_strand_id
1 'polypeptide(L)'
;IRDRYYETKKPSKDDLFEMLLPEDVEEIVSLYLQIKKEYLVYTSTNKLNTQTYEFVAVARDGSYRCFPQVKTGGESLNGNKYKHLATNGNKVYLFAVSQNYNNINGENIIGLDKKELLAFVYSHVNLMPERIRLWINE
;
A
#
# COMPACT_ATOMS: atom_id res chain seq x y z
N ILE A 1 -20.36 9.98 2.54
CA ILE A 1 -19.95 10.41 3.87
C ILE A 1 -18.45 10.64 3.95
N ARG A 2 -17.66 9.71 3.44
CA ARG A 2 -16.23 9.87 3.47
C ARG A 2 -15.73 10.98 2.57
N ASP A 3 -16.41 11.19 1.42
CA ASP A 3 -16.06 12.30 0.55
C ASP A 3 -16.30 13.63 1.25
N ARG A 4 -17.38 13.71 2.03
CA ARG A 4 -17.64 14.89 2.84
C ARG A 4 -16.55 15.11 3.88
N TYR A 5 -16.04 14.02 4.44
CA TYR A 5 -14.96 14.11 5.41
C TYR A 5 -13.71 14.73 4.79
N TYR A 6 -13.36 14.32 3.57
CA TYR A 6 -12.23 14.90 2.86
C TYR A 6 -12.46 16.39 2.58
N GLU A 7 -13.70 16.81 2.40
CA GLU A 7 -14.01 18.21 2.14
C GLU A 7 -13.88 19.08 3.38
N THR A 8 -14.22 18.54 4.54
CA THR A 8 -14.37 19.34 5.75
C THR A 8 -13.21 19.24 6.73
N LYS A 9 -12.32 18.26 6.56
CA LYS A 9 -11.25 18.06 7.51
C LYS A 9 -9.93 17.78 6.82
N LYS A 10 -8.96 18.65 7.07
CA LYS A 10 -7.62 18.49 6.52
C LYS A 10 -6.83 17.52 7.40
N PRO A 11 -6.08 16.59 6.81
CA PRO A 11 -5.33 15.63 7.62
C PRO A 11 -4.15 16.27 8.30
N SER A 12 -3.83 15.83 9.51
CA SER A 12 -2.54 16.12 10.07
C SER A 12 -1.53 15.18 9.39
N LYS A 13 -0.28 15.61 9.37
CA LYS A 13 0.74 14.86 8.61
C LYS A 13 0.89 13.42 9.09
N ASP A 14 0.82 13.20 10.40
CA ASP A 14 1.06 11.86 10.96
C ASP A 14 -0.16 10.97 10.89
N ASP A 15 -1.35 11.55 10.72
CA ASP A 15 -2.62 10.81 10.78
C ASP A 15 -3.19 10.52 9.41
N LEU A 16 -2.46 10.80 8.33
CA LEU A 16 -2.99 10.70 6.98
C LEU A 16 -3.65 9.35 6.70
N PHE A 17 -2.92 8.26 6.98
CA PHE A 17 -3.42 6.93 6.62
C PHE A 17 -4.63 6.50 7.42
N GLU A 18 -4.77 7.01 8.64
CA GLU A 18 -5.94 6.72 9.46
C GLU A 18 -7.20 7.40 8.93
N MET A 19 -7.03 8.42 8.08
CA MET A 19 -8.13 9.22 7.56
C MET A 19 -8.49 8.89 6.12
N LEU A 20 -7.68 8.10 5.42
CA LEU A 20 -7.92 7.77 4.02
C LEU A 20 -8.87 6.59 3.86
N LEU A 21 -9.55 6.55 2.72
CA LEU A 21 -10.32 5.38 2.32
C LEU A 21 -9.37 4.21 2.04
N PRO A 22 -9.81 2.97 2.24
CA PRO A 22 -8.96 1.82 1.94
C PRO A 22 -8.42 1.83 0.51
N GLU A 23 -9.24 2.17 -0.47
CA GLU A 23 -8.78 2.19 -1.87
C GLU A 23 -7.72 3.27 -2.11
N ASP A 24 -7.76 4.37 -1.36
CA ASP A 24 -6.74 5.40 -1.47
C ASP A 24 -5.41 4.93 -0.88
N VAL A 25 -5.46 4.18 0.21
CA VAL A 25 -4.25 3.60 0.80
C VAL A 25 -3.64 2.59 -0.16
N GLU A 26 -4.47 1.75 -0.79
CA GLU A 26 -3.99 0.79 -1.79
C GLU A 26 -3.31 1.50 -2.95
N GLU A 27 -3.88 2.61 -3.42
CA GLU A 27 -3.31 3.37 -4.51
C GLU A 27 -1.95 3.94 -4.13
N ILE A 28 -1.81 4.44 -2.91
CA ILE A 28 -0.54 4.97 -2.43
C ILE A 28 0.50 3.86 -2.35
N VAL A 29 0.13 2.69 -1.84
CA VAL A 29 1.05 1.55 -1.78
C VAL A 29 1.48 1.16 -3.18
N SER A 30 0.54 1.14 -4.13
CA SER A 30 0.87 0.83 -5.53
C SER A 30 1.87 1.82 -6.10
N LEU A 31 1.64 3.11 -5.89
CA LEU A 31 2.57 4.15 -6.37
C LEU A 31 3.94 4.03 -5.73
N TYR A 32 3.96 3.76 -4.42
CA TYR A 32 5.21 3.57 -3.71
C TYR A 32 6.03 2.42 -4.31
N LEU A 33 5.37 1.29 -4.56
CA LEU A 33 6.07 0.14 -5.13
C LEU A 33 6.57 0.44 -6.53
N GLN A 34 5.81 1.19 -7.33
CA GLN A 34 6.22 1.55 -8.67
C GLN A 34 7.39 2.52 -8.68
N ILE A 35 7.33 3.55 -7.86
CA ILE A 35 8.30 4.64 -7.90
C ILE A 35 9.55 4.30 -7.08
N LYS A 36 9.38 3.81 -5.87
CA LYS A 36 10.51 3.57 -4.97
C LYS A 36 11.13 2.19 -5.15
N LYS A 37 10.33 1.20 -5.51
CA LYS A 37 10.82 -0.17 -5.67
C LYS A 37 10.88 -0.58 -7.13
N GLU A 38 10.44 0.29 -8.04
CA GLU A 38 10.55 0.12 -9.49
C GLU A 38 9.81 -1.10 -10.03
N TYR A 39 8.71 -1.47 -9.40
CA TYR A 39 7.85 -2.54 -9.91
C TYR A 39 6.94 -2.03 -11.02
N LEU A 40 6.54 -2.95 -11.90
CA LEU A 40 5.43 -2.73 -12.81
C LEU A 40 4.18 -3.30 -12.18
N VAL A 41 3.05 -2.63 -12.33
CA VAL A 41 1.80 -3.06 -11.72
C VAL A 41 0.82 -3.46 -12.81
N TYR A 42 0.20 -4.64 -12.64
CA TYR A 42 -0.85 -5.10 -13.56
C TYR A 42 -2.17 -4.48 -13.14
N THR A 43 -2.66 -3.54 -13.92
CA THR A 43 -3.91 -2.85 -13.59
C THR A 43 -5.12 -3.77 -13.60
N SER A 44 -5.08 -4.82 -14.42
CA SER A 44 -6.20 -5.75 -14.51
C SER A 44 -6.44 -6.51 -13.21
N THR A 45 -5.40 -6.73 -12.41
CA THR A 45 -5.56 -7.48 -11.16
C THR A 45 -6.31 -6.70 -10.10
N ASN A 46 -6.32 -5.37 -10.19
CA ASN A 46 -7.06 -4.55 -9.23
C ASN A 46 -8.56 -4.75 -9.33
N LYS A 47 -9.03 -5.31 -10.44
CA LYS A 47 -10.45 -5.51 -10.69
C LYS A 47 -10.89 -6.94 -10.45
N LEU A 48 -9.94 -7.84 -10.16
CA LEU A 48 -10.26 -9.22 -9.89
C LEU A 48 -10.68 -9.38 -8.44
N ASN A 49 -11.63 -10.28 -8.22
CA ASN A 49 -12.08 -10.57 -6.87
C ASN A 49 -11.14 -11.57 -6.22
N THR A 50 -9.95 -11.07 -5.85
CA THR A 50 -8.94 -11.89 -5.19
C THR A 50 -9.10 -11.76 -3.69
N GLN A 51 -8.79 -12.83 -2.99
CA GLN A 51 -8.93 -12.87 -1.54
C GLN A 51 -7.61 -12.81 -0.81
N THR A 52 -6.52 -13.01 -1.55
CA THR A 52 -5.21 -13.20 -0.95
C THR A 52 -4.30 -11.98 -1.09
N TYR A 53 -4.52 -11.17 -2.11
CA TYR A 53 -3.71 -9.99 -2.35
C TYR A 53 -4.54 -8.93 -3.08
N GLU A 54 -4.09 -7.69 -2.98
CA GLU A 54 -4.85 -6.56 -3.53
C GLU A 54 -4.60 -6.39 -5.02
N PHE A 55 -3.37 -6.58 -5.46
CA PHE A 55 -2.99 -6.49 -6.86
C PHE A 55 -1.69 -7.26 -7.05
N VAL A 56 -1.26 -7.39 -8.30
CA VAL A 56 0.00 -8.08 -8.62
C VAL A 56 0.96 -7.09 -9.26
N ALA A 57 2.17 -7.10 -8.76
CA ALA A 57 3.25 -6.34 -9.37
C ALA A 57 4.32 -7.32 -9.85
N VAL A 58 5.21 -6.85 -10.71
CA VAL A 58 6.27 -7.69 -11.26
C VAL A 58 7.56 -6.88 -11.30
N ALA A 59 8.67 -7.54 -10.99
CA ALA A 59 9.98 -6.94 -11.12
C ALA A 59 10.20 -6.51 -12.58
N ARG A 60 10.93 -5.42 -12.79
CA ARG A 60 11.12 -4.88 -14.15
C ARG A 60 11.72 -5.87 -15.13
N ASP A 61 12.58 -6.75 -14.65
CA ASP A 61 13.18 -7.77 -15.50
C ASP A 61 12.32 -9.04 -15.61
N GLY A 62 11.15 -9.05 -14.95
CA GLY A 62 10.25 -10.19 -14.99
C GLY A 62 10.66 -11.37 -14.14
N SER A 63 11.71 -11.22 -13.32
CA SER A 63 12.29 -12.36 -12.62
C SER A 63 11.43 -12.88 -11.47
N TYR A 64 10.57 -12.05 -10.88
CA TYR A 64 9.68 -12.49 -9.80
C TYR A 64 8.46 -11.60 -9.73
N ARG A 65 7.46 -12.10 -9.01
CA ARG A 65 6.20 -11.38 -8.77
C ARG A 65 6.17 -10.83 -7.35
N CYS A 66 5.35 -9.82 -7.16
CA CYS A 66 5.16 -9.18 -5.88
C CYS A 66 3.66 -9.13 -5.59
N PHE A 67 3.26 -9.57 -4.39
CA PHE A 67 1.85 -9.65 -4.00
C PHE A 67 1.61 -8.76 -2.79
N PRO A 68 1.12 -7.53 -3.00
CA PRO A 68 0.85 -6.62 -1.89
C PRO A 68 -0.45 -6.94 -1.18
N GLN A 69 -0.49 -6.66 0.12
CA GLN A 69 -1.69 -6.78 0.93
C GLN A 69 -1.76 -5.57 1.84
N VAL A 70 -2.92 -4.91 1.86
CA VAL A 70 -3.13 -3.68 2.63
C VAL A 70 -4.26 -3.89 3.62
N LYS A 71 -4.06 -3.48 4.87
CA LYS A 71 -5.09 -3.49 5.90
C LYS A 71 -5.17 -2.13 6.56
N THR A 72 -6.37 -1.59 6.64
CA THR A 72 -6.61 -0.29 7.29
C THR A 72 -7.19 -0.49 8.68
N GLY A 73 -7.39 0.62 9.39
CA GLY A 73 -7.91 0.56 10.74
C GLY A 73 -6.90 -0.04 11.71
N GLY A 74 -7.39 -0.75 12.71
CA GLY A 74 -6.55 -1.34 13.74
C GLY A 74 -6.11 -2.77 13.47
N GLU A 75 -6.38 -3.29 12.28
CA GLU A 75 -6.09 -4.70 11.98
C GLU A 75 -4.60 -4.95 11.83
N SER A 76 -4.18 -6.13 12.27
CA SER A 76 -2.80 -6.58 12.09
C SER A 76 -2.69 -7.46 10.85
N LEU A 77 -1.45 -7.65 10.38
CA LEU A 77 -1.16 -8.56 9.27
C LEU A 77 -0.18 -9.63 9.73
N ASN A 78 -0.54 -10.87 9.44
CA ASN A 78 0.27 -12.03 9.79
C ASN A 78 0.87 -12.62 8.51
N GLY A 79 2.21 -12.58 8.42
CA GLY A 79 2.91 -13.06 7.24
C GLY A 79 2.70 -14.54 6.95
N ASN A 80 2.38 -15.34 7.96
CA ASN A 80 2.15 -16.77 7.75
C ASN A 80 0.96 -17.03 6.82
N LYS A 81 0.00 -16.11 6.79
CA LYS A 81 -1.16 -16.23 5.92
C LYS A 81 -0.78 -16.14 4.44
N TYR A 82 0.37 -15.54 4.14
CA TYR A 82 0.78 -15.25 2.77
C TYR A 82 2.03 -15.99 2.35
N LYS A 83 2.51 -16.92 3.18
CA LYS A 83 3.73 -17.66 2.88
C LYS A 83 3.70 -18.39 1.55
N HIS A 84 2.54 -18.90 1.18
CA HIS A 84 2.39 -19.64 -0.08
C HIS A 84 2.61 -18.77 -1.31
N LEU A 85 2.49 -17.47 -1.16
CA LEU A 85 2.75 -16.52 -2.26
C LEU A 85 4.23 -16.16 -2.36
N ALA A 86 4.95 -16.27 -1.25
CA ALA A 86 6.36 -15.86 -1.19
C ALA A 86 7.28 -17.03 -1.51
N THR A 87 7.01 -17.70 -2.64
CA THR A 87 7.79 -18.86 -3.09
C THR A 87 8.39 -18.55 -4.45
N ASN A 88 9.41 -19.33 -4.82
CA ASN A 88 10.04 -19.22 -6.14
C ASN A 88 10.60 -17.82 -6.43
N GLY A 89 11.12 -17.16 -5.40
CA GLY A 89 11.68 -15.82 -5.55
C GLY A 89 10.66 -14.69 -5.46
N ASN A 90 9.38 -15.01 -5.34
CA ASN A 90 8.34 -14.00 -5.23
C ASN A 90 8.34 -13.34 -3.86
N LYS A 91 7.80 -12.15 -3.79
CA LYS A 91 7.76 -11.37 -2.55
C LYS A 91 6.34 -10.96 -2.20
N VAL A 92 6.10 -10.81 -0.91
CA VAL A 92 4.83 -10.29 -0.39
C VAL A 92 5.14 -9.00 0.37
N TYR A 93 4.46 -7.92 0.01
CA TYR A 93 4.57 -6.67 0.74
C TYR A 93 3.30 -6.45 1.54
N LEU A 94 3.46 -6.22 2.83
CA LEU A 94 2.34 -6.01 3.73
C LEU A 94 2.34 -4.57 4.21
N PHE A 95 1.20 -3.91 4.12
CA PHE A 95 1.04 -2.60 4.73
C PHE A 95 -0.18 -2.61 5.64
N ALA A 96 0.06 -2.59 6.93
CA ALA A 96 -0.97 -2.41 7.94
C ALA A 96 -0.85 -1.01 8.50
N VAL A 97 -1.91 -0.23 8.42
CA VAL A 97 -1.89 1.14 8.96
C VAL A 97 -1.58 1.11 10.44
N SER A 98 -2.00 0.06 11.15
CA SER A 98 -1.69 -0.14 12.57
C SER A 98 -0.21 -0.42 12.83
N GLN A 99 0.54 -0.82 11.81
CA GLN A 99 1.95 -1.25 11.91
C GLN A 99 2.14 -2.50 12.76
N ASN A 100 1.08 -3.26 12.97
CA ASN A 100 1.15 -4.52 13.73
C ASN A 100 1.38 -5.67 12.77
N TYR A 101 2.62 -6.15 12.72
CA TYR A 101 3.02 -7.26 11.87
C TYR A 101 3.45 -8.45 12.70
N ASN A 102 3.09 -9.64 12.22
CA ASN A 102 3.56 -10.89 12.80
C ASN A 102 4.18 -11.74 11.69
N ASN A 103 5.23 -12.47 12.03
CA ASN A 103 5.83 -13.46 11.13
C ASN A 103 6.27 -12.88 9.79
N ILE A 104 6.88 -11.70 9.82
CA ILE A 104 7.55 -11.12 8.65
C ILE A 104 9.04 -11.40 8.76
N ASN A 105 9.74 -11.47 7.62
CA ASN A 105 11.16 -11.77 7.63
C ASN A 105 12.03 -10.71 6.96
N GLY A 106 11.42 -9.73 6.31
CA GLY A 106 12.18 -8.65 5.67
C GLY A 106 12.83 -9.03 4.35
N GLU A 107 12.77 -10.29 3.96
CA GLU A 107 13.36 -10.75 2.70
C GLU A 107 12.31 -10.98 1.64
N ASN A 108 11.36 -11.86 1.89
CA ASN A 108 10.29 -12.15 0.95
C ASN A 108 8.90 -11.91 1.52
N ILE A 109 8.78 -11.68 2.82
CA ILE A 109 7.55 -11.22 3.46
C ILE A 109 7.90 -9.94 4.21
N ILE A 110 7.60 -8.81 3.60
CA ILE A 110 8.13 -7.51 4.01
C ILE A 110 7.00 -6.64 4.54
N GLY A 111 7.15 -6.13 5.77
CA GLY A 111 6.22 -5.15 6.32
C GLY A 111 6.68 -3.74 5.97
N LEU A 112 5.81 -2.97 5.34
CA LEU A 112 6.13 -1.60 4.99
C LEU A 112 5.98 -0.68 6.18
N ASP A 113 6.91 0.27 6.28
CA ASP A 113 6.94 1.21 7.39
C ASP A 113 6.04 2.42 7.07
N LYS A 114 5.13 2.73 7.98
CA LYS A 114 4.19 3.82 7.78
C LYS A 114 4.90 5.16 7.64
N LYS A 115 5.96 5.38 8.41
CA LYS A 115 6.70 6.64 8.33
C LYS A 115 7.35 6.83 6.96
N GLU A 116 7.84 5.75 6.40
CA GLU A 116 8.45 5.79 5.08
C GLU A 116 7.40 6.13 4.01
N LEU A 117 6.22 5.54 4.12
CA LEU A 117 5.15 5.84 3.18
C LEU A 117 4.61 7.26 3.35
N LEU A 118 4.55 7.75 4.58
CA LEU A 118 4.17 9.15 4.82
C LEU A 118 5.16 10.10 4.15
N ALA A 119 6.46 9.85 4.33
CA ALA A 119 7.49 10.66 3.69
C ALA A 119 7.36 10.63 2.17
N PHE A 120 7.06 9.45 1.64
CA PHE A 120 6.83 9.30 0.20
C PHE A 120 5.67 10.17 -0.28
N VAL A 121 4.54 10.12 0.41
CA VAL A 121 3.35 10.89 0.02
C VAL A 121 3.67 12.38 0.01
N TYR A 122 4.27 12.88 1.09
CA TYR A 122 4.50 14.32 1.19
C TYR A 122 5.64 14.82 0.32
N SER A 123 6.52 13.94 -0.13
CA SER A 123 7.55 14.32 -1.11
C SER A 123 7.08 14.13 -2.56
N HIS A 124 5.92 13.51 -2.77
CA HIS A 124 5.38 13.25 -4.11
C HIS A 124 3.92 13.65 -4.21
N VAL A 125 3.54 14.75 -3.56
CA VAL A 125 2.14 15.19 -3.52
C VAL A 125 1.56 15.34 -4.92
N ASN A 126 2.37 15.84 -5.86
CA ASN A 126 1.89 16.06 -7.23
C ASN A 126 1.58 14.77 -7.99
N LEU A 127 2.02 13.63 -7.48
CA LEU A 127 1.73 12.33 -8.09
C LEU A 127 0.56 11.61 -7.43
N MET A 128 0.04 12.16 -6.34
CA MET A 128 -1.06 11.54 -5.62
C MET A 128 -2.36 11.67 -6.43
N PRO A 129 -3.31 10.75 -6.23
CA PRO A 129 -4.63 10.91 -6.83
C PRO A 129 -5.21 12.27 -6.54
N GLU A 130 -6.00 12.80 -7.49
CA GLU A 130 -6.44 14.18 -7.41
C GLU A 130 -7.13 14.52 -6.10
N ARG A 131 -8.00 13.65 -5.63
CA ARG A 131 -8.74 13.89 -4.39
C ARG A 131 -7.80 14.06 -3.20
N ILE A 132 -6.77 13.22 -3.11
CA ILE A 132 -5.80 13.29 -2.03
C ILE A 132 -4.92 14.53 -2.17
N ARG A 133 -4.47 14.78 -3.39
CA ARG A 133 -3.60 15.92 -3.67
C ARG A 133 -4.28 17.24 -3.30
N LEU A 134 -5.53 17.39 -3.70
CA LEU A 134 -6.28 18.62 -3.40
C LEU A 134 -6.54 18.75 -1.89
N TRP A 135 -6.82 17.63 -1.24
CA TRP A 135 -7.09 17.64 0.20
C TRP A 135 -5.84 18.06 1.01
N ILE A 136 -4.68 17.53 0.63
CA ILE A 136 -3.43 17.85 1.32
C ILE A 136 -3.02 19.30 1.07
N ASN A 137 -3.19 19.79 -0.15
CA ASN A 137 -2.71 21.11 -0.53
C ASN A 137 -3.65 22.25 -0.12
N GLU A 138 -4.85 21.94 0.29
CA GLU A 138 -5.75 22.96 0.79
C GLU A 138 -5.44 23.36 2.23
#